data_c8ca228554f37d2353597078f4468399
#
_entry.id   c8ca228554f37d2353597078f4468399
#
_cell.length_a   1.000
_cell.length_b   1.000
_cell.length_c   1.000
_cell.angle_alpha   90.00
_cell.angle_beta   90.00
_cell.angle_gamma   90.00
#
_symmetry.space_group_name_H-M   'P 1'
#
loop_
_entity.id
_entity.type
_entity.pdbx_description
1 polymer ?
#
loop_
_entity_poly.entity_id
_entity_poly.type
_entity_poly.pdbx_seq_one_letter_code
_entity_poly.pdbx_strand_id
1 'polypeptide(L)'
;VLFAGDGGLQMTIQELGTIFQSKIPVKIVLLNNSFLGMVRQWQELFYDRRYSFTEMVNPDFGLIARGNGLSYRCVERREELDEAIAAMKASEGAFLLEVRVEGEENIFPMVPAGAPVSEIRFE
;
A
#
# COMPACT_ATOMS: atom_id res chain seq x y z
N VAL A 1 -12.45 6.33 2.86
CA VAL A 1 -11.04 6.20 2.42
C VAL A 1 -10.56 4.81 2.79
N LEU A 2 -9.88 4.15 1.86
CA LEU A 2 -9.22 2.86 2.05
C LEU A 2 -7.70 3.08 1.99
N PHE A 3 -6.95 2.53 2.95
CA PHE A 3 -5.51 2.41 2.88
C PHE A 3 -5.13 0.98 2.53
N ALA A 4 -4.27 0.79 1.56
CA ALA A 4 -3.80 -0.53 1.12
C ALA A 4 -2.30 -0.48 0.80
N GLY A 5 -1.58 -1.57 1.09
CA GLY A 5 -0.26 -1.80 0.54
C GLY A 5 -0.36 -2.32 -0.90
N ASP A 6 0.73 -2.24 -1.65
CA ASP A 6 0.81 -2.69 -3.04
C ASP A 6 0.51 -4.20 -3.20
N GLY A 7 1.05 -5.04 -2.32
CA GLY A 7 0.71 -6.45 -2.30
C GLY A 7 -0.76 -6.72 -1.96
N GLY A 8 -1.31 -5.99 -0.98
CA GLY A 8 -2.71 -6.10 -0.58
C GLY A 8 -3.67 -5.66 -1.68
N LEU A 9 -3.37 -4.57 -2.36
CA LEU A 9 -4.19 -4.13 -3.50
C LEU A 9 -4.19 -5.15 -4.64
N GLN A 10 -3.03 -5.72 -4.97
CA GLN A 10 -2.95 -6.72 -6.03
C GLN A 10 -3.76 -8.00 -5.73
N MET A 11 -3.88 -8.39 -4.47
CA MET A 11 -4.67 -9.56 -4.07
C MET A 11 -6.17 -9.39 -4.30
N THR A 12 -6.65 -8.15 -4.38
CA THR A 12 -8.08 -7.81 -4.55
C THR A 12 -8.32 -6.84 -5.70
N ILE A 13 -7.40 -6.78 -6.65
CA ILE A 13 -7.41 -5.79 -7.74
C ILE A 13 -8.66 -5.88 -8.62
N GLN A 14 -9.29 -7.05 -8.71
CA GLN A 14 -10.54 -7.26 -9.44
C GLN A 14 -11.70 -6.42 -8.88
N GLU A 15 -11.64 -6.00 -7.61
CA GLU A 15 -12.68 -5.16 -6.99
C GLU A 15 -12.73 -3.74 -7.59
N LEU A 16 -11.69 -3.32 -8.32
CA LEU A 16 -11.73 -2.08 -9.10
C LEU A 16 -12.85 -2.12 -10.16
N GLY A 17 -13.13 -3.30 -10.71
CA GLY A 17 -14.26 -3.52 -11.62
C GLY A 17 -15.62 -3.30 -10.93
N THR A 18 -15.77 -3.79 -9.70
CA THR A 18 -16.96 -3.57 -8.87
C THR A 18 -17.15 -2.07 -8.55
N ILE A 19 -16.07 -1.39 -8.19
CA ILE A 19 -16.07 0.06 -7.92
C ILE A 19 -16.55 0.83 -9.16
N PHE A 20 -16.01 0.50 -10.33
CA PHE A 20 -16.38 1.12 -11.59
C PHE A 20 -17.85 0.88 -11.95
N GLN A 21 -18.29 -0.38 -11.91
CA GLN A 21 -19.66 -0.77 -12.25
C GLN A 21 -20.70 -0.10 -11.33
N SER A 22 -20.40 -0.07 -10.03
CA SER A 22 -21.30 0.44 -9.00
C SER A 22 -21.15 1.95 -8.75
N LYS A 23 -20.24 2.62 -9.45
CA LYS A 23 -19.92 4.05 -9.33
C LYS A 23 -19.63 4.48 -7.89
N ILE A 24 -18.88 3.66 -7.16
CA ILE A 24 -18.55 3.90 -5.75
C ILE A 24 -17.45 4.97 -5.67
N PRO A 25 -17.68 6.13 -5.00
CA PRO A 25 -16.70 7.22 -4.94
C PRO A 25 -15.60 6.97 -3.88
N VAL A 26 -15.06 5.77 -3.84
CA VAL A 26 -14.02 5.39 -2.89
C VAL A 26 -12.71 6.11 -3.18
N LYS A 27 -11.99 6.50 -2.12
CA LYS A 27 -10.64 7.05 -2.19
C LYS A 27 -9.68 5.99 -1.66
N ILE A 28 -8.82 5.50 -2.53
CA ILE A 28 -7.81 4.47 -2.20
C ILE A 28 -6.47 5.17 -2.09
N VAL A 29 -5.84 5.06 -0.92
CA VAL A 29 -4.46 5.47 -0.69
C VAL A 29 -3.60 4.21 -0.73
N LEU A 30 -2.84 4.07 -1.80
CA LEU A 30 -1.95 2.95 -2.04
C LEU A 30 -0.55 3.30 -1.52
N LEU A 31 -0.12 2.65 -0.45
CA LEU A 31 1.24 2.76 0.08
C LEU A 31 2.11 1.72 -0.65
N ASN A 32 2.88 2.20 -1.60
CA ASN A 32 3.71 1.36 -2.45
C ASN A 32 5.16 1.38 -1.99
N ASN A 33 5.56 0.33 -1.27
CA ASN A 33 6.93 0.13 -0.82
C ASN A 33 7.68 -0.95 -1.64
N SER A 34 7.04 -1.54 -2.63
CA SER A 34 7.58 -2.62 -3.47
C SER A 34 8.01 -3.87 -2.69
N PHE A 35 7.38 -4.11 -1.54
CA PHE A 35 7.65 -5.28 -0.71
C PHE A 35 6.37 -5.85 -0.08
N LEU A 36 6.39 -7.15 0.16
CA LEU A 36 5.53 -7.77 1.16
C LEU A 36 6.13 -7.45 2.55
N GLY A 37 5.93 -6.21 3.01
CA GLY A 37 6.70 -5.59 4.09
C GLY A 37 6.72 -6.41 5.38
N MET A 38 5.56 -6.91 5.83
CA MET A 38 5.49 -7.73 7.04
C MET A 38 6.25 -9.06 6.89
N VAL A 39 6.17 -9.70 5.71
CA VAL A 39 6.91 -10.95 5.43
C VAL A 39 8.42 -10.67 5.42
N ARG A 40 8.83 -9.56 4.79
CA ARG A 40 10.22 -9.11 4.80
C ARG A 40 10.73 -8.87 6.23
N GLN A 41 9.97 -8.15 7.06
CA GLN A 41 10.32 -7.88 8.45
C GLN A 41 10.53 -9.18 9.25
N TRP A 42 9.66 -10.18 9.06
CA TRP A 42 9.83 -11.50 9.68
C TRP A 42 11.11 -12.18 9.23
N GLN A 43 11.44 -12.14 7.94
CA GLN A 43 12.67 -12.74 7.42
C GLN A 43 13.91 -11.99 7.93
N GLU A 44 13.81 -10.69 8.13
CA GLU A 44 14.88 -9.89 8.73
C GLU A 44 15.13 -10.28 10.18
N LEU A 45 14.08 -10.30 11.00
CA LEU A 45 14.20 -10.44 12.45
C LEU A 45 14.43 -11.88 12.92
N PHE A 46 13.92 -12.87 12.18
CA PHE A 46 13.87 -14.26 12.64
C PHE A 46 14.57 -15.26 11.73
N TYR A 47 15.02 -14.84 10.54
CA TYR A 47 15.63 -15.72 9.54
C TYR A 47 16.96 -15.19 9.01
N ASP A 48 17.72 -14.45 9.82
CA ASP A 48 19.05 -13.95 9.51
C ASP A 48 19.12 -13.16 8.20
N ARG A 49 18.09 -12.36 7.90
CA ARG A 49 17.94 -11.58 6.66
C ARG A 49 17.99 -12.44 5.38
N ARG A 50 17.57 -13.69 5.48
CA ARG A 50 17.46 -14.58 4.31
C ARG A 50 16.17 -14.29 3.57
N TYR A 51 16.16 -13.20 2.80
CA TYR A 51 14.98 -12.76 2.05
C TYR A 51 14.64 -13.72 0.91
N SER A 52 13.37 -14.03 0.77
CA SER A 52 12.84 -14.89 -0.29
C SER A 52 11.44 -14.42 -0.69
N PHE A 53 11.29 -14.05 -1.96
CA PHE A 53 10.02 -13.67 -2.58
C PHE A 53 9.24 -12.55 -1.86
N THR A 54 9.96 -11.60 -1.24
CA THR A 54 9.35 -10.47 -0.54
C THR A 54 9.39 -9.17 -1.34
N GLU A 55 10.37 -9.03 -2.24
CA GLU A 55 10.43 -7.92 -3.18
C GLU A 55 9.39 -8.09 -4.29
N MET A 56 8.75 -6.99 -4.65
CA MET A 56 7.68 -6.96 -5.66
C MET A 56 8.07 -6.06 -6.82
N VAL A 57 7.95 -6.61 -8.03
CA VAL A 57 7.94 -5.81 -9.26
C VAL A 57 6.48 -5.48 -9.56
N ASN A 58 6.06 -4.28 -9.20
CA ASN A 58 4.68 -3.85 -9.33
C ASN A 58 4.29 -3.52 -10.78
N PRO A 59 3.03 -3.77 -11.17
CA PRO A 59 2.49 -3.25 -12.43
C PRO A 59 2.35 -1.72 -12.36
N ASP A 60 2.09 -1.09 -13.51
CA ASP A 60 1.70 0.31 -13.56
C ASP A 60 0.29 0.50 -12.98
N PHE A 61 0.21 0.89 -11.71
CA PHE A 61 -1.05 1.14 -11.04
C PHE A 61 -1.84 2.31 -11.65
N GLY A 62 -1.16 3.24 -12.29
CA GLY A 62 -1.82 4.34 -13.00
C GLY A 62 -2.58 3.87 -14.25
N LEU A 63 -2.00 2.95 -15.02
CA LEU A 63 -2.70 2.32 -16.16
C LEU A 63 -3.87 1.47 -15.67
N ILE A 64 -3.69 0.70 -14.60
CA ILE A 64 -4.75 -0.11 -14.00
C ILE A 64 -5.91 0.76 -13.50
N ALA A 65 -5.60 1.83 -12.75
CA ALA A 65 -6.61 2.75 -12.25
C ALA A 65 -7.43 3.38 -13.39
N ARG A 66 -6.74 3.93 -14.38
CA ARG A 66 -7.40 4.55 -15.56
C ARG A 66 -8.20 3.56 -16.36
N GLY A 67 -7.70 2.32 -16.55
CA GLY A 67 -8.43 1.25 -17.24
C GLY A 67 -9.72 0.84 -16.52
N ASN A 68 -9.81 1.06 -15.22
CA ASN A 68 -11.01 0.84 -14.40
C ASN A 68 -11.77 2.15 -14.10
N GLY A 69 -11.50 3.24 -14.81
CA GLY A 69 -12.24 4.49 -14.67
C GLY A 69 -11.99 5.27 -13.38
N LEU A 70 -10.91 4.97 -12.65
CA LEU A 70 -10.51 5.74 -11.48
C LEU A 70 -9.60 6.90 -11.88
N SER A 71 -9.78 8.04 -11.22
CA SER A 71 -8.76 9.09 -11.23
C SER A 71 -7.50 8.60 -10.51
N TYR A 72 -6.34 9.07 -10.97
CA TYR A 72 -5.06 8.60 -10.44
C TYR A 72 -4.05 9.73 -10.27
N ARG A 73 -3.30 9.68 -9.19
CA ARG A 73 -2.09 10.47 -8.98
C ARG A 73 -1.04 9.64 -8.23
N CYS A 74 0.23 9.78 -8.62
CA CYS A 74 1.38 9.25 -7.89
C CYS A 74 2.08 10.38 -7.16
N VAL A 75 2.55 10.09 -5.96
CA VAL A 75 3.39 10.96 -5.12
C VAL A 75 4.70 10.24 -4.85
N GLU A 76 5.80 10.85 -5.25
CA GLU A 76 7.14 10.34 -5.04
C GLU A 76 7.95 11.20 -4.04
N ARG A 77 7.50 12.43 -3.81
CA ARG A 77 8.14 13.37 -2.91
C ARG A 77 7.14 13.95 -1.91
N ARG A 78 7.60 14.16 -0.69
CA ARG A 78 6.76 14.66 0.40
C ARG A 78 6.05 15.98 0.07
N GLU A 79 6.71 16.86 -0.67
CA GLU A 79 6.19 18.18 -1.03
C GLU A 79 4.94 18.11 -1.93
N GLU A 80 4.72 16.99 -2.60
CA GLU A 80 3.59 16.77 -3.51
C GLU A 80 2.33 16.27 -2.77
N LEU A 81 2.50 15.83 -1.51
CA LEU A 81 1.48 15.08 -0.78
C LEU A 81 0.21 15.91 -0.50
N ASP A 82 0.37 17.14 0.00
CA ASP A 82 -0.77 17.97 0.38
C ASP A 82 -1.66 18.30 -0.83
N GLU A 83 -1.04 18.64 -1.97
CA GLU A 83 -1.76 18.89 -3.22
C GLU A 83 -2.47 17.62 -3.74
N ALA A 84 -1.79 16.47 -3.64
CA ALA A 84 -2.35 15.21 -4.07
C ALA A 84 -3.55 14.77 -3.22
N ILE A 85 -3.47 14.97 -1.89
CA ILE A 85 -4.58 14.72 -0.97
C ILE A 85 -5.75 15.67 -1.27
N ALA A 86 -5.47 16.96 -1.52
CA ALA A 86 -6.50 17.91 -1.88
C ALA A 86 -7.23 17.51 -3.18
N ALA A 87 -6.48 17.12 -4.21
CA ALA A 87 -7.04 16.63 -5.48
C ALA A 87 -7.89 15.36 -5.28
N MET A 88 -7.40 14.40 -4.47
CA MET A 88 -8.15 13.19 -4.14
C MET A 88 -9.47 13.51 -3.42
N LYS A 89 -9.44 14.44 -2.46
CA LYS A 89 -10.63 14.85 -1.69
C LYS A 89 -11.64 15.58 -2.56
N ALA A 90 -11.20 16.41 -3.50
CA ALA A 90 -12.04 17.17 -4.41
C ALA A 90 -12.66 16.32 -5.54
N SER A 91 -12.13 15.14 -5.81
CA SER A 91 -12.67 14.25 -6.83
C SER A 91 -14.05 13.72 -6.43
N GLU A 92 -15.02 13.80 -7.34
CA GLU A 92 -16.37 13.25 -7.12
C GLU A 92 -16.41 11.72 -7.27
N GLY A 93 -15.60 11.14 -8.17
CA GLY A 93 -15.54 9.72 -8.45
C GLY A 93 -14.52 8.96 -7.61
N ALA A 94 -14.30 7.69 -7.97
CA ALA A 94 -13.25 6.87 -7.38
C ALA A 94 -11.87 7.45 -7.72
N PHE A 95 -10.94 7.35 -6.76
CA PHE A 95 -9.59 7.89 -6.89
C PHE A 95 -8.57 6.93 -6.30
N LEU A 96 -7.50 6.66 -7.03
CA LEU A 96 -6.33 5.95 -6.54
C LEU A 96 -5.17 6.95 -6.37
N LEU A 97 -4.79 7.19 -5.13
CA LEU A 97 -3.60 7.95 -4.76
C LEU A 97 -2.47 6.97 -4.41
N GLU A 98 -1.52 6.82 -5.31
CA GLU A 98 -0.31 6.04 -5.04
C GLU A 98 0.73 6.93 -4.35
N VAL A 99 1.23 6.44 -3.23
CA VAL A 99 2.31 7.09 -2.48
C VAL A 99 3.50 6.13 -2.42
N ARG A 100 4.62 6.53 -3.03
CA ARG A 100 5.88 5.79 -2.92
C ARG A 100 6.43 6.01 -1.53
N VAL A 101 6.67 4.92 -0.82
CA VAL A 101 7.18 4.94 0.56
C VAL A 101 8.43 4.10 0.67
N GLU A 102 9.16 4.28 1.78
CA GLU A 102 10.39 3.54 2.07
C GLU A 102 10.14 2.02 2.10
N GLY A 103 11.00 1.27 1.41
CA GLY A 103 10.83 -0.16 1.23
C GLY A 103 11.25 -1.00 2.42
N GLU A 104 12.18 -0.49 3.22
CA GLU A 104 12.83 -1.25 4.29
C GLU A 104 12.41 -0.83 5.70
N GLU A 105 11.42 0.04 5.83
CA GLU A 105 10.89 0.47 7.12
C GLU A 105 10.17 -0.67 7.83
N ASN A 106 10.64 -1.04 9.01
CA ASN A 106 10.00 -2.04 9.85
C ASN A 106 8.93 -1.42 10.74
N ILE A 107 7.90 -2.19 11.06
CA ILE A 107 6.78 -1.74 11.89
C ILE A 107 7.04 -2.15 13.34
N PHE A 108 7.25 -1.16 14.19
CA PHE A 108 7.36 -1.31 15.63
C PHE A 108 6.39 -0.36 16.35
N PRO A 109 5.94 -0.70 17.57
CA PRO A 109 6.21 -1.93 18.33
C PRO A 109 5.51 -3.17 17.75
N MET A 110 6.10 -4.37 17.91
CA MET A 110 5.49 -5.63 17.50
C MET A 110 5.60 -6.70 18.59
N VAL A 111 4.64 -7.62 18.62
CA VAL A 111 4.70 -8.82 19.45
C VAL A 111 4.98 -10.01 18.52
N PRO A 112 6.09 -10.76 18.72
CA PRO A 112 6.36 -11.96 17.92
C PRO A 112 5.24 -13.00 18.08
N ALA A 113 4.99 -13.77 17.00
CA ALA A 113 3.98 -14.82 17.05
C ALA A 113 4.30 -15.84 18.15
N GLY A 114 3.31 -16.14 18.99
CA GLY A 114 3.46 -17.05 20.13
C GLY A 114 4.05 -16.43 21.39
N ALA A 115 4.50 -15.19 21.35
CA ALA A 115 4.97 -14.45 22.50
C ALA A 115 3.83 -13.77 23.26
N PRO A 116 3.93 -13.62 24.59
CA PRO A 116 3.00 -12.81 25.36
C PRO A 116 3.20 -11.32 25.08
N VAL A 117 2.18 -10.49 25.33
CA VAL A 117 2.21 -9.02 25.14
C VAL A 117 3.35 -8.36 25.95
N SER A 118 3.77 -8.98 27.05
CA SER A 118 4.90 -8.50 27.86
C SER A 118 6.26 -8.59 27.15
N GLU A 119 6.34 -9.34 26.04
CA GLU A 119 7.54 -9.49 25.22
C GLU A 119 7.48 -8.63 23.94
N ILE A 120 6.88 -7.47 24.04
CA ILE A 120 6.82 -6.50 22.94
C ILE A 120 8.21 -6.03 22.54
N ARG A 121 8.47 -6.01 21.23
CA ARG A 121 9.72 -5.50 20.64
C ARG A 121 9.51 -4.09 20.12
N PHE A 122 10.53 -3.24 20.32
CA PHE A 122 10.56 -1.84 19.87
C PHE A 122 11.61 -1.61 18.77
N GLU A 123 12.45 -2.61 18.52
CA GLU A 123 13.52 -2.62 17.54
C GLU A 123 13.86 -4.05 17.07
#